data_1c559cc5500bfa8d04c3325455b390c7
#
_entry.id   1c559cc5500bfa8d04c3325455b390c7
#
_cell.length_a   1.000
_cell.length_b   1.000
_cell.length_c   1.000
_cell.angle_alpha   90.00
_cell.angle_beta   90.00
_cell.angle_gamma   90.00
#
_symmetry.space_group_name_H-M   'P 1'
#
loop_
_entity.id
_entity.type
_entity.pdbx_description
1 polymer ?
#
loop_
_entity_poly.entity_id
_entity_poly.type
_entity_poly.pdbx_seq_one_letter_code
_entity_poly.pdbx_strand_id
1 'polypeptide(L)'
;MKNYTFPRWTDLPEIDLYMDQVITYINEKLKDTYFYDEKFITKAMINNYVKTGIVHPPVKKHYTKSHLAYFLVLTMLKRCYSMQQITSLLHIYTNMKDSTIEQAYDLFISRFEDSLNDVFKNNRNTILFENANSEQELMDNVIQCIIYKMHTEYTLKSYETK
;
A
#
# COMPACT_ATOMS: atom_id res chain seq x y z
N MET A 1 -14.98 -7.30 -15.84
CA MET A 1 -14.06 -6.31 -15.25
C MET A 1 -13.59 -6.82 -13.91
N LYS A 2 -12.28 -6.77 -13.64
CA LYS A 2 -11.70 -7.29 -12.39
C LYS A 2 -11.98 -6.32 -11.25
N ASN A 3 -12.43 -6.84 -10.11
CA ASN A 3 -12.45 -6.08 -8.87
C ASN A 3 -11.11 -6.24 -8.16
N TYR A 4 -10.52 -5.12 -7.77
CA TYR A 4 -9.37 -5.11 -6.88
C TYR A 4 -9.85 -5.27 -5.45
N THR A 5 -9.22 -6.16 -4.71
CA THR A 5 -9.49 -6.38 -3.28
C THR A 5 -8.16 -6.52 -2.54
N PHE A 6 -8.10 -5.92 -1.37
CA PHE A 6 -6.92 -5.95 -0.52
C PHE A 6 -7.30 -6.41 0.88
N PRO A 7 -6.41 -7.13 1.58
CA PRO A 7 -6.71 -7.61 2.92
C PRO A 7 -6.91 -6.45 3.89
N ARG A 8 -7.98 -6.51 4.67
CA ARG A 8 -8.16 -5.68 5.86
C ARG A 8 -7.30 -6.23 6.99
N TRP A 9 -7.19 -5.49 8.08
CA TRP A 9 -6.40 -5.92 9.23
C TRP A 9 -6.80 -7.31 9.72
N THR A 10 -8.08 -7.60 9.82
CA THR A 10 -8.60 -8.91 10.25
C THR A 10 -8.33 -10.04 9.25
N ASP A 11 -8.04 -9.73 8.00
CA ASP A 11 -7.71 -10.71 6.96
C ASP A 11 -6.21 -11.05 6.94
N LEU A 12 -5.39 -10.26 7.63
CA LEU A 12 -3.96 -10.52 7.71
C LEU A 12 -3.70 -11.78 8.55
N PRO A 13 -2.66 -12.59 8.20
CA PRO A 13 -2.33 -13.80 8.96
C PRO A 13 -2.13 -13.53 10.46
N GLU A 14 -2.77 -14.33 11.28
CA GLU A 14 -2.61 -14.30 12.75
C GLU A 14 -1.28 -14.93 13.22
N ILE A 15 -0.75 -15.87 12.43
CA ILE A 15 0.55 -16.49 12.72
C ILE A 15 1.68 -15.62 12.17
N ASP A 16 2.77 -15.58 12.90
CA ASP A 16 3.98 -14.88 12.47
C ASP A 16 4.65 -15.62 11.31
N LEU A 17 5.17 -14.85 10.36
CA LEU A 17 5.75 -15.35 9.12
C LEU A 17 7.26 -15.16 9.07
N TYR A 18 7.97 -16.08 8.40
CA TYR A 18 9.35 -15.86 7.98
C TYR A 18 9.43 -14.93 6.76
N MET A 19 10.60 -14.36 6.52
CA MET A 19 10.82 -13.39 5.42
C MET A 19 10.35 -13.89 4.05
N ASP A 20 10.65 -15.14 3.70
CA ASP A 20 10.24 -15.71 2.40
C ASP A 20 8.70 -15.80 2.27
N GLN A 21 8.03 -16.12 3.38
CA GLN A 21 6.57 -16.15 3.43
C GLN A 21 5.97 -14.74 3.34
N VAL A 22 6.59 -13.75 3.96
CA VAL A 22 6.20 -12.33 3.84
C VAL A 22 6.27 -11.88 2.39
N ILE A 23 7.38 -12.14 1.71
CA ILE A 23 7.58 -11.77 0.31
C ILE A 23 6.52 -12.41 -0.58
N THR A 24 6.28 -13.72 -0.40
CA THR A 24 5.24 -14.44 -1.15
C THR A 24 3.86 -13.84 -0.89
N TYR A 25 3.52 -13.55 0.36
CA TYR A 25 2.23 -12.98 0.74
C TYR A 25 2.01 -11.60 0.09
N ILE A 26 2.97 -10.68 0.24
CA ILE A 26 2.86 -9.34 -0.31
C ILE A 26 2.74 -9.38 -1.84
N ASN A 27 3.58 -10.15 -2.51
CA ASN A 27 3.54 -10.28 -3.97
C ASN A 27 2.20 -10.86 -4.45
N GLU A 28 1.67 -11.86 -3.76
CA GLU A 28 0.36 -12.45 -4.10
C GLU A 28 -0.78 -11.43 -3.95
N LYS A 29 -0.77 -10.62 -2.89
CA LYS A 29 -1.83 -9.63 -2.65
C LYS A 29 -1.78 -8.44 -3.60
N LEU A 30 -0.60 -8.10 -4.12
CA LEU A 30 -0.40 -6.93 -4.98
C LEU A 30 -0.19 -7.26 -6.47
N LYS A 31 -0.10 -8.54 -6.86
CA LYS A 31 0.22 -8.95 -8.24
C LYS A 31 -0.63 -8.29 -9.31
N ASP A 32 -1.90 -8.09 -9.03
CA ASP A 32 -2.87 -7.54 -9.98
C ASP A 32 -2.76 -6.03 -10.17
N THR A 33 -1.98 -5.37 -9.34
CA THR A 33 -1.75 -3.93 -9.40
C THR A 33 -0.51 -3.54 -10.21
N TYR A 34 0.26 -4.52 -10.69
CA TYR A 34 1.47 -4.29 -11.48
C TYR A 34 1.26 -4.77 -12.91
N PHE A 35 1.56 -3.90 -13.86
CA PHE A 35 1.32 -4.10 -15.29
C PHE A 35 2.59 -4.37 -16.08
N TYR A 36 3.73 -4.17 -15.44
CA TYR A 36 5.07 -4.45 -15.95
C TYR A 36 5.78 -5.46 -15.05
N ASP A 37 6.84 -6.07 -15.57
CA ASP A 37 7.64 -7.07 -14.86
C ASP A 37 8.53 -6.38 -13.79
N GLU A 38 7.94 -6.02 -12.67
CA GLU A 38 8.61 -5.37 -11.55
C GLU A 38 8.60 -6.27 -10.32
N LYS A 39 9.68 -6.21 -9.55
CA LYS A 39 9.71 -6.82 -8.22
C LYS A 39 9.05 -5.88 -7.22
N PHE A 40 7.95 -6.29 -6.63
CA PHE A 40 7.17 -5.48 -5.70
C PHE A 40 7.90 -5.28 -4.39
N ILE A 41 8.40 -6.38 -3.81
CA ILE A 41 9.17 -6.39 -2.58
C ILE A 41 10.25 -7.48 -2.66
N THR A 42 11.42 -7.19 -2.12
CA THR A 42 12.57 -8.11 -2.07
C THR A 42 13.15 -8.19 -0.66
N LYS A 43 13.97 -9.20 -0.39
CA LYS A 43 14.72 -9.31 0.88
C LYS A 43 15.54 -8.05 1.17
N ALA A 44 16.20 -7.51 0.14
CA ALA A 44 17.01 -6.30 0.28
C ALA A 44 16.15 -5.09 0.67
N MET A 45 14.96 -4.95 0.11
CA MET A 45 14.01 -3.88 0.48
C MET A 45 13.57 -4.02 1.93
N ILE A 46 13.16 -5.22 2.36
CA ILE A 46 12.73 -5.47 3.75
C ILE A 46 13.86 -5.13 4.73
N ASN A 47 15.06 -5.62 4.45
CA ASN A 47 16.23 -5.34 5.28
C ASN A 47 16.53 -3.84 5.36
N ASN A 48 16.38 -3.12 4.26
CA ASN A 48 16.56 -1.67 4.23
C ASN A 48 15.49 -0.94 5.06
N TYR A 49 14.23 -1.35 4.99
CA TYR A 49 13.15 -0.77 5.79
C TYR A 49 13.37 -0.96 7.29
N VAL A 50 13.85 -2.13 7.69
CA VAL A 50 14.23 -2.41 9.09
C VAL A 50 15.47 -1.61 9.48
N LYS A 51 16.51 -1.59 8.66
CA LYS A 51 17.77 -0.87 8.93
C LYS A 51 17.57 0.63 9.10
N THR A 52 16.69 1.22 8.30
CA THR A 52 16.37 2.66 8.36
C THR A 52 15.36 3.02 9.44
N GLY A 53 14.83 2.05 10.17
CA GLY A 53 13.89 2.25 11.25
C GLY A 53 12.45 2.58 10.80
N ILE A 54 12.13 2.44 9.51
CA ILE A 54 10.77 2.63 9.00
C ILE A 54 9.85 1.53 9.50
N VAL A 55 10.37 0.32 9.61
CA VAL A 55 9.66 -0.85 10.14
C VAL A 55 10.45 -1.42 11.31
N HIS A 56 9.77 -1.83 12.36
CA HIS A 56 10.39 -2.49 13.49
C HIS A 56 11.10 -3.79 13.08
N PRO A 57 12.22 -4.15 13.73
CA PRO A 57 12.87 -5.42 13.44
C PRO A 57 11.98 -6.62 13.78
N PRO A 58 12.13 -7.72 13.05
CA PRO A 58 11.44 -8.96 13.38
C PRO A 58 11.92 -9.52 14.73
N VAL A 59 11.05 -10.26 15.40
CA VAL A 59 11.39 -10.99 16.63
C VAL A 59 11.74 -12.43 16.28
N LYS A 60 12.97 -12.86 16.58
CA LYS A 60 13.45 -14.21 16.22
C LYS A 60 13.22 -14.57 14.75
N LYS A 61 13.48 -13.61 13.85
CA LYS A 61 13.26 -13.73 12.39
C LYS A 61 11.79 -13.91 11.97
N HIS A 62 10.83 -13.64 12.86
CA HIS A 62 9.41 -13.68 12.56
C HIS A 62 8.82 -12.27 12.41
N TYR A 63 7.95 -12.14 11.42
CA TYR A 63 7.23 -10.91 11.08
C TYR A 63 5.76 -11.07 11.45
N THR A 64 5.24 -10.11 12.18
CA THR A 64 3.86 -10.10 12.70
C THR A 64 2.88 -9.51 11.69
N LYS A 65 1.59 -9.56 12.02
CA LYS A 65 0.50 -8.87 11.32
C LYS A 65 0.82 -7.39 11.08
N SER A 66 1.36 -6.69 12.09
CA SER A 66 1.75 -5.27 11.97
C SER A 66 2.82 -5.06 10.89
N HIS A 67 3.83 -5.92 10.82
CA HIS A 67 4.82 -5.88 9.75
C HIS A 67 4.20 -6.03 8.36
N LEU A 68 3.26 -6.95 8.20
CA LEU A 68 2.58 -7.18 6.92
C LEU A 68 1.79 -5.95 6.47
N ALA A 69 1.07 -5.30 7.40
CA ALA A 69 0.36 -4.06 7.13
C ALA A 69 1.32 -2.95 6.64
N TYR A 70 2.44 -2.77 7.33
CA TYR A 70 3.48 -1.82 6.90
C TYR A 70 4.03 -2.15 5.51
N PHE A 71 4.37 -3.40 5.24
CA PHE A 71 4.95 -3.79 3.95
C PHE A 71 3.96 -3.63 2.79
N LEU A 72 2.69 -3.92 2.98
CA LEU A 72 1.66 -3.67 1.97
C LEU A 72 1.56 -2.19 1.62
N VAL A 73 1.43 -1.33 2.62
CA VAL A 73 1.34 0.13 2.42
C VAL A 73 2.63 0.69 1.84
N LEU A 74 3.79 0.30 2.36
CA LEU A 74 5.11 0.71 1.83
C LEU A 74 5.27 0.36 0.36
N THR A 75 4.86 -0.83 -0.04
CA THR A 75 4.96 -1.27 -1.44
C THR A 75 4.08 -0.43 -2.35
N MET A 76 2.88 -0.06 -1.90
CA MET A 76 2.00 0.86 -2.63
C MET A 76 2.60 2.27 -2.74
N LEU A 77 3.06 2.85 -1.63
CA LEU A 77 3.64 4.20 -1.57
C LEU A 77 4.91 4.32 -2.42
N LYS A 78 5.71 3.28 -2.46
CA LYS A 78 7.00 3.25 -3.18
C LYS A 78 6.86 3.52 -4.68
N ARG A 79 5.68 3.36 -5.25
CA ARG A 79 5.41 3.68 -6.67
C ARG A 79 5.62 5.15 -7.00
N CYS A 80 5.31 6.04 -6.06
CA CYS A 80 5.26 7.48 -6.29
C CYS A 80 6.18 8.29 -5.39
N TYR A 81 6.59 7.73 -4.25
CA TYR A 81 7.24 8.49 -3.19
C TYR A 81 8.63 7.97 -2.87
N SER A 82 9.53 8.90 -2.52
CA SER A 82 10.85 8.57 -1.98
C SER A 82 10.75 8.01 -0.57
N MET A 83 11.81 7.34 -0.12
CA MET A 83 11.86 6.81 1.26
C MET A 83 11.70 7.89 2.31
N GLN A 84 12.25 9.10 2.08
CA GLN A 84 12.08 10.23 2.98
C GLN A 84 10.61 10.68 3.07
N GLN A 85 9.94 10.78 1.94
CA GLN A 85 8.51 11.13 1.88
C GLN A 85 7.64 10.07 2.55
N ILE A 86 7.92 8.79 2.31
CA ILE A 86 7.23 7.66 2.94
C ILE A 86 7.39 7.70 4.46
N THR A 87 8.59 7.94 4.95
CA THR A 87 8.85 8.07 6.39
C THR A 87 7.99 9.19 7.00
N SER A 88 7.93 10.35 6.34
CA SER A 88 7.10 11.47 6.80
C SER A 88 5.61 11.13 6.78
N LEU A 89 5.12 10.49 5.73
CA LEU A 89 3.72 10.07 5.64
C LEU A 89 3.36 9.06 6.75
N LEU A 90 4.18 8.05 6.95
CA LEU A 90 3.94 7.05 8.00
C LEU A 90 3.96 7.70 9.39
N HIS A 91 4.89 8.62 9.64
CA HIS A 91 4.94 9.35 10.90
C HIS A 91 3.64 10.12 11.18
N ILE A 92 3.08 10.80 10.18
CA ILE A 92 1.81 11.53 10.32
C ILE A 92 0.68 10.57 10.72
N TYR A 93 0.49 9.48 9.96
CA TYR A 93 -0.67 8.60 10.15
C TYR A 93 -0.55 7.65 11.33
N THR A 94 0.67 7.27 11.74
CA THR A 94 0.86 6.42 12.93
C THR A 94 0.83 7.20 14.24
N ASN A 95 1.00 8.53 14.20
CA ASN A 95 0.94 9.40 15.38
C ASN A 95 -0.36 10.23 15.47
N MET A 96 -1.35 9.93 14.63
CA MET A 96 -2.65 10.57 14.74
C MET A 96 -3.28 10.25 16.09
N LYS A 97 -3.77 11.30 16.77
CA LYS A 97 -4.51 11.15 18.02
C LYS A 97 -5.78 10.34 17.75
N ASP A 98 -6.12 9.48 18.70
CA ASP A 98 -7.35 8.69 18.69
C ASP A 98 -7.47 7.65 17.55
N SER A 99 -6.34 7.28 16.91
CA SER A 99 -6.32 6.24 15.89
C SER A 99 -5.28 5.17 16.20
N THR A 100 -5.67 3.90 16.07
CA THR A 100 -4.77 2.75 16.13
C THR A 100 -4.13 2.47 14.78
N ILE A 101 -3.04 1.69 14.75
CA ILE A 101 -2.43 1.21 13.50
C ILE A 101 -3.44 0.43 12.65
N GLU A 102 -4.26 -0.41 13.29
CA GLU A 102 -5.34 -1.14 12.63
C GLU A 102 -6.33 -0.20 11.93
N GLN A 103 -6.80 0.82 12.64
CA GLN A 103 -7.74 1.79 12.09
C GLN A 103 -7.14 2.61 10.95
N ALA A 104 -5.88 3.04 11.09
CA ALA A 104 -5.18 3.79 10.05
C ALA A 104 -4.95 2.94 8.80
N TYR A 105 -4.55 1.68 8.98
CA TYR A 105 -4.37 0.72 7.91
C TYR A 105 -5.69 0.46 7.15
N ASP A 106 -6.75 0.12 7.87
CA ASP A 106 -8.05 -0.19 7.26
C ASP A 106 -8.66 1.02 6.54
N LEU A 107 -8.51 2.22 7.11
CA LEU A 107 -8.95 3.44 6.44
C LEU A 107 -8.22 3.65 5.11
N PHE A 108 -6.90 3.58 5.11
CA PHE A 108 -6.12 3.73 3.88
C PHE A 108 -6.48 2.67 2.85
N ILE A 109 -6.52 1.40 3.25
CA ILE A 109 -6.80 0.27 2.34
C ILE A 109 -8.21 0.36 1.76
N SER A 110 -9.23 0.66 2.58
CA SER A 110 -10.60 0.78 2.08
C SER A 110 -10.75 1.92 1.06
N ARG A 111 -10.21 3.08 1.38
CA ARG A 111 -10.28 4.23 0.48
C ARG A 111 -9.48 4.02 -0.80
N PHE A 112 -8.33 3.38 -0.70
CA PHE A 112 -7.53 3.02 -1.86
C PHE A 112 -8.26 2.03 -2.77
N GLU A 113 -8.85 0.99 -2.20
CA GLU A 113 -9.61 -0.04 -2.91
C GLU A 113 -10.83 0.54 -3.62
N ASP A 114 -11.62 1.34 -2.92
CA ASP A 114 -12.82 1.97 -3.46
C ASP A 114 -12.48 2.91 -4.62
N SER A 115 -11.49 3.78 -4.44
CA SER A 115 -11.03 4.71 -5.47
C SER A 115 -10.41 3.98 -6.67
N LEU A 116 -9.63 2.93 -6.42
CA LEU A 116 -9.03 2.13 -7.49
C LEU A 116 -10.10 1.46 -8.35
N ASN A 117 -11.07 0.82 -7.71
CA ASN A 117 -12.17 0.17 -8.41
C ASN A 117 -13.01 1.18 -9.20
N ASP A 118 -13.25 2.37 -8.66
CA ASP A 118 -14.02 3.40 -9.35
C ASP A 118 -13.29 3.91 -10.61
N VAL A 119 -12.00 4.23 -10.48
CA VAL A 119 -11.17 4.69 -11.61
C VAL A 119 -11.10 3.64 -12.72
N PHE A 120 -10.91 2.36 -12.37
CA PHE A 120 -10.75 1.29 -13.37
C PHE A 120 -12.06 0.82 -13.97
N LYS A 121 -13.20 0.98 -13.28
CA LYS A 121 -14.51 0.54 -13.78
C LYS A 121 -15.24 1.59 -14.61
N ASN A 122 -15.37 2.80 -14.11
CA ASN A 122 -16.42 3.69 -14.61
C ASN A 122 -16.03 5.14 -14.89
N ASN A 123 -15.27 5.83 -14.01
CA ASN A 123 -15.36 7.29 -13.99
C ASN A 123 -14.02 8.03 -14.06
N ARG A 124 -12.91 7.36 -13.94
CA ARG A 124 -11.55 7.96 -13.92
C ARG A 124 -11.33 8.96 -12.77
N ASN A 125 -12.20 8.96 -11.77
CA ASN A 125 -12.08 9.82 -10.62
C ASN A 125 -11.93 8.99 -9.35
N THR A 126 -11.05 9.42 -8.48
CA THR A 126 -10.92 8.87 -7.14
C THR A 126 -12.03 9.41 -6.23
N ILE A 127 -12.33 8.66 -5.16
CA ILE A 127 -13.31 9.05 -4.16
C ILE A 127 -12.60 9.89 -3.10
N LEU A 128 -12.99 11.15 -2.98
CA LEU A 128 -12.41 12.08 -2.01
C LEU A 128 -13.19 12.11 -0.70
N PHE A 129 -12.52 12.54 0.37
CA PHE A 129 -13.20 12.87 1.62
C PHE A 129 -14.10 14.09 1.43
N GLU A 130 -15.28 14.05 2.00
CA GLU A 130 -16.13 15.24 2.10
C GLU A 130 -15.65 16.12 3.26
N ASN A 131 -15.56 17.43 3.04
CA ASN A 131 -15.09 18.40 4.03
C ASN A 131 -13.78 17.96 4.74
N ALA A 132 -12.81 17.54 3.94
CA ALA A 132 -11.57 16.96 4.43
C ALA A 132 -10.77 17.92 5.32
N ASN A 133 -10.21 17.40 6.42
CA ASN A 133 -9.13 18.08 7.14
C ASN A 133 -7.78 17.87 6.41
N SER A 134 -6.71 18.48 6.91
CA SER A 134 -5.40 18.44 6.25
C SER A 134 -4.84 17.03 6.07
N GLU A 135 -5.02 16.15 7.05
CA GLU A 135 -4.56 14.75 6.98
C GLU A 135 -5.37 13.95 5.98
N GLN A 136 -6.66 14.22 5.88
CA GLN A 136 -7.55 13.59 4.90
C GLN A 136 -7.25 14.06 3.47
N GLU A 137 -7.02 15.37 3.27
CA GLU A 137 -6.58 15.91 1.98
C GLU A 137 -5.23 15.29 1.54
N LEU A 138 -4.29 15.15 2.47
CA LEU A 138 -3.02 14.49 2.19
C LEU A 138 -3.21 13.04 1.78
N MET A 139 -4.07 12.29 2.46
CA MET A 139 -4.41 10.91 2.10
C MET A 139 -5.05 10.84 0.71
N ASP A 140 -5.98 11.71 0.40
CA ASP A 140 -6.60 11.80 -0.93
C ASP A 140 -5.55 12.04 -2.02
N ASN A 141 -4.62 12.97 -1.81
CA ASN A 141 -3.54 13.25 -2.75
C ASN A 141 -2.62 12.05 -2.97
N VAL A 142 -2.28 11.33 -1.91
CA VAL A 142 -1.46 10.12 -1.98
C VAL A 142 -2.16 9.03 -2.78
N ILE A 143 -3.42 8.77 -2.47
CA ILE A 143 -4.23 7.77 -3.16
C ILE A 143 -4.37 8.11 -4.65
N GLN A 144 -4.69 9.37 -4.97
CA GLN A 144 -4.81 9.84 -6.35
C GLN A 144 -3.51 9.63 -7.14
N CYS A 145 -2.38 10.02 -6.56
CA CYS A 145 -1.07 9.89 -7.20
C CYS A 145 -0.79 8.43 -7.59
N ILE A 146 -0.99 7.51 -6.67
CA ILE A 146 -0.72 6.08 -6.91
C ILE A 146 -1.68 5.53 -7.95
N ILE A 147 -2.97 5.78 -7.81
CA ILE A 147 -4.02 5.22 -8.68
C ILE A 147 -3.90 5.74 -10.11
N TYR A 148 -3.67 7.04 -10.29
CA TYR A 148 -3.52 7.60 -11.63
C TYR A 148 -2.23 7.15 -12.31
N LYS A 149 -1.15 6.95 -11.54
CA LYS A 149 0.04 6.29 -12.07
C LYS A 149 -0.27 4.86 -12.54
N MET A 150 -0.94 4.07 -11.72
CA MET A 150 -1.35 2.71 -12.08
C MET A 150 -2.22 2.69 -13.34
N HIS A 151 -3.19 3.60 -13.43
CA HIS A 151 -4.06 3.70 -14.61
C HIS A 151 -3.29 4.11 -15.86
N THR A 152 -2.30 4.99 -15.73
CA THR A 152 -1.39 5.35 -16.82
C THR A 152 -0.58 4.15 -17.29
N GLU A 153 0.02 3.40 -16.38
CA GLU A 153 0.77 2.17 -16.69
C GLU A 153 -0.10 1.13 -17.40
N TYR A 154 -1.31 0.91 -16.90
CA TYR A 154 -2.30 0.02 -17.53
C TYR A 154 -2.63 0.46 -18.97
N THR A 155 -2.87 1.74 -19.17
CA THR A 155 -3.18 2.31 -20.47
C THR A 155 -2.00 2.17 -21.43
N LEU A 156 -0.79 2.53 -21.01
CA LEU A 156 0.44 2.36 -21.79
C LEU A 156 0.62 0.91 -22.23
N LYS A 157 0.46 -0.04 -21.32
CA LYS A 157 0.57 -1.46 -21.63
C LYS A 157 -0.40 -1.90 -22.73
N SER A 158 -1.60 -1.34 -22.75
CA SER A 158 -2.59 -1.63 -23.79
C SER A 158 -2.20 -1.13 -25.18
N TYR A 159 -1.37 -0.08 -25.26
CA TYR A 159 -0.80 0.40 -26.53
C TYR A 159 0.36 -0.46 -27.01
N GLU A 160 1.18 -0.97 -26.10
CA GLU A 160 2.36 -1.80 -26.42
C GLU A 160 1.99 -3.20 -26.91
N THR A 161 0.79 -3.68 -26.59
CA THR A 161 0.29 -5.01 -26.95
C THR A 161 -0.53 -5.04 -28.25
N LYS A 162 -0.71 -3.90 -28.90
CA LYS A 162 -1.37 -3.77 -30.22
C LYS A 162 -0.36 -3.79 -31.35
#